data_42c92c0fa4c5390290e8401d14512804
#
_entry.id   42c92c0fa4c5390290e8401d14512804
#
_cell.length_a   1.000
_cell.length_b   1.000
_cell.length_c   1.000
_cell.angle_alpha   90.00
_cell.angle_beta   90.00
_cell.angle_gamma   90.00
#
_symmetry.space_group_name_H-M   'P 1'
#
loop_
_entity.id
_entity.type
_entity.pdbx_description
1 polymer ?
#
loop_
_entity_poly.entity_id
_entity_poly.type
_entity_poly.pdbx_seq_one_letter_code
_entity_poly.pdbx_strand_id
1 'polypeptide(L)'
;LPLECKPFSVGFRAEHLQSDIEQSLYHGAAGHPALPRGEYQLSQHVRDGRCVYTFCMCPGGTVCAAASEAGGVVTNGMSLHARDGRNANAAVVVSVDGRDFDGDPAKAVAFQRRLEQAAFRAGGGDYRAPAETVGSFLAGGGKLDLGRVQPTYPRGVTPCDLGGLLPGELSAA
;
A
#
# COMPACT_ATOMS: atom_id res chain seq x y z
N LEU A 1 5.89 24.48 23.41
CA LEU A 1 4.56 24.14 22.89
C LEU A 1 4.40 22.63 23.01
N PRO A 2 3.28 22.12 23.54
CA PRO A 2 3.02 20.69 23.54
C PRO A 2 2.92 20.23 22.07
N LEU A 3 3.57 19.08 21.75
CA LEU A 3 3.42 18.42 20.47
C LEU A 3 2.15 17.57 20.50
N GLU A 4 1.32 17.70 19.48
CA GLU A 4 0.14 16.85 19.31
C GLU A 4 0.43 15.75 18.28
N CYS A 5 0.04 14.53 18.61
CA CYS A 5 0.09 13.43 17.66
C CYS A 5 -1.10 13.54 16.71
N LYS A 6 -0.85 13.94 15.46
CA LYS A 6 -1.89 13.94 14.42
C LYS A 6 -2.21 12.52 13.97
N PRO A 7 -3.47 12.22 13.65
CA PRO A 7 -3.83 10.97 13.00
C PRO A 7 -3.05 10.78 11.70
N PHE A 8 -2.68 9.54 11.40
CA PHE A 8 -2.09 9.14 10.14
C PHE A 8 -2.63 7.77 9.72
N SER A 9 -2.06 7.15 8.71
CA SER A 9 -2.55 5.85 8.23
C SER A 9 -1.40 4.95 7.85
N VAL A 10 -1.61 3.65 8.06
CA VAL A 10 -0.66 2.60 7.73
C VAL A 10 -1.35 1.51 6.92
N GLY A 11 -0.61 0.77 6.12
CA GLY A 11 -1.17 -0.30 5.32
C GLY A 11 -0.23 -0.78 4.23
N PHE A 12 -0.80 -1.28 3.15
CA PHE A 12 -0.07 -1.89 2.04
C PHE A 12 -0.36 -1.16 0.73
N ARG A 13 0.56 -1.26 -0.19
CA ARG A 13 0.35 -0.76 -1.55
C ARG A 13 -0.07 -1.91 -2.46
N ALA A 14 -1.28 -1.80 -2.99
CA ALA A 14 -1.80 -2.72 -4.00
C ALA A 14 -1.33 -2.26 -5.39
N GLU A 15 -0.81 -3.20 -6.19
CA GLU A 15 -0.42 -3.00 -7.58
C GLU A 15 -1.23 -3.93 -8.46
N HIS A 16 -1.78 -3.40 -9.55
CA HIS A 16 -2.66 -4.11 -10.48
C HIS A 16 -2.50 -3.57 -11.90
N LEU A 17 -3.12 -4.22 -12.88
CA LEU A 17 -3.09 -3.71 -14.25
C LEU A 17 -3.97 -2.48 -14.41
N GLN A 18 -3.46 -1.45 -15.10
CA GLN A 18 -4.25 -0.27 -15.46
C GLN A 18 -5.45 -0.65 -16.34
N SER A 19 -5.26 -1.60 -17.24
CA SER A 19 -6.33 -2.10 -18.13
C SER A 19 -7.51 -2.71 -17.37
N ASP A 20 -7.27 -3.37 -16.25
CA ASP A 20 -8.33 -3.98 -15.45
C ASP A 20 -9.20 -2.90 -14.80
N ILE A 21 -8.59 -1.80 -14.38
CA ILE A 21 -9.30 -0.64 -13.83
C ILE A 21 -10.13 0.04 -14.92
N GLU A 22 -9.56 0.30 -16.09
CA GLU A 22 -10.28 0.92 -17.20
C GLU A 22 -11.44 0.05 -17.68
N GLN A 23 -11.25 -1.27 -17.75
CA GLN A 23 -12.31 -2.19 -18.10
C GLN A 23 -13.45 -2.19 -17.06
N SER A 24 -13.10 -2.11 -15.78
CA SER A 24 -14.07 -2.05 -14.68
C SER A 24 -14.87 -0.75 -14.68
N LEU A 25 -14.23 0.39 -14.98
CA LEU A 25 -14.88 1.71 -14.95
C LEU A 25 -15.62 2.04 -16.24
N TYR A 26 -15.03 1.72 -17.38
CA TYR A 26 -15.52 2.16 -18.70
C TYR A 26 -16.15 1.04 -19.52
N HIS A 27 -16.06 -0.21 -19.07
CA HIS A 27 -16.60 -1.39 -19.74
C HIS A 27 -16.20 -1.42 -21.24
N GLY A 28 -17.18 -1.47 -22.13
CA GLY A 28 -16.93 -1.52 -23.58
C GLY A 28 -16.30 -0.26 -24.20
N ALA A 29 -16.18 0.84 -23.43
CA ALA A 29 -15.51 2.06 -23.86
C ALA A 29 -14.06 2.17 -23.35
N ALA A 30 -13.54 1.15 -22.67
CA ALA A 30 -12.16 1.14 -22.21
C ALA A 30 -11.19 1.36 -23.38
N GLY A 31 -10.20 2.26 -23.18
CA GLY A 31 -9.26 2.64 -24.22
C GLY A 31 -9.74 3.70 -25.20
N HIS A 32 -10.95 4.22 -25.05
CA HIS A 32 -11.43 5.31 -25.90
C HIS A 32 -10.59 6.59 -25.67
N PRO A 33 -10.09 7.26 -26.74
CA PRO A 33 -9.12 8.36 -26.60
C PRO A 33 -9.65 9.62 -25.91
N ALA A 34 -10.97 9.79 -25.82
CA ALA A 34 -11.59 10.90 -25.11
C ALA A 34 -11.80 10.63 -23.61
N LEU A 35 -11.56 9.40 -23.14
CA LEU A 35 -11.67 9.07 -21.71
C LEU A 35 -10.34 9.29 -21.02
N PRO A 36 -10.33 9.83 -19.77
CA PRO A 36 -9.12 9.91 -18.98
C PRO A 36 -8.66 8.51 -18.55
N ARG A 37 -7.44 8.40 -18.07
CA ARG A 37 -6.99 7.18 -17.39
C ARG A 37 -7.87 6.87 -16.20
N GLY A 38 -8.25 5.60 -16.06
CA GLY A 38 -9.11 5.14 -14.98
C GLY A 38 -8.45 5.31 -13.62
N GLU A 39 -9.16 5.96 -12.72
CA GLU A 39 -8.78 6.17 -11.31
C GLU A 39 -9.92 5.73 -10.41
N TYR A 40 -9.60 5.36 -9.17
CA TYR A 40 -10.62 5.02 -8.18
C TYR A 40 -10.25 5.56 -6.79
N GLN A 41 -11.27 5.78 -5.98
CA GLN A 41 -11.15 6.09 -4.57
C GLN A 41 -12.20 5.27 -3.81
N LEU A 42 -11.75 4.49 -2.83
CA LEU A 42 -12.58 3.63 -2.02
C LEU A 42 -12.38 3.99 -0.55
N SER A 43 -13.44 3.89 0.25
CA SER A 43 -13.37 4.05 1.70
C SER A 43 -14.46 3.24 2.37
N GLN A 44 -14.14 2.71 3.56
CA GLN A 44 -15.05 1.93 4.37
C GLN A 44 -14.79 2.19 5.86
N HIS A 45 -15.85 2.45 6.61
CA HIS A 45 -15.77 2.46 8.07
C HIS A 45 -15.84 1.02 8.60
N VAL A 46 -14.93 0.68 9.50
CA VAL A 46 -14.86 -0.62 10.16
C VAL A 46 -15.41 -0.55 11.60
N ARG A 47 -15.63 -1.71 12.22
CA ARG A 47 -16.40 -1.83 13.47
C ARG A 47 -15.84 -1.04 14.66
N ASP A 48 -14.56 -0.80 14.73
CA ASP A 48 -13.90 -0.05 15.82
C ASP A 48 -13.88 1.47 15.60
N GLY A 49 -14.59 1.96 14.57
CA GLY A 49 -14.66 3.37 14.20
C GLY A 49 -13.45 3.85 13.37
N ARG A 50 -12.54 2.95 12.96
CA ARG A 50 -11.48 3.28 12.02
C ARG A 50 -12.03 3.41 10.61
N CYS A 51 -11.27 4.04 9.76
CA CYS A 51 -11.54 4.08 8.32
C CYS A 51 -10.43 3.33 7.57
N VAL A 52 -10.84 2.42 6.68
CA VAL A 52 -9.96 1.83 5.66
C VAL A 52 -10.24 2.52 4.35
N TYR A 53 -9.20 2.98 3.65
CA TYR A 53 -9.39 3.71 2.41
C TYR A 53 -8.21 3.57 1.47
N THR A 54 -8.47 3.84 0.19
CA THR A 54 -7.40 3.96 -0.79
C THR A 54 -6.82 5.36 -0.78
N PHE A 55 -5.49 5.43 -0.89
CA PHE A 55 -4.77 6.70 -0.89
C PHE A 55 -3.73 6.73 -2.02
N CYS A 56 -3.54 7.91 -2.61
CA CYS A 56 -2.52 8.14 -3.64
C CYS A 56 -2.57 7.09 -4.75
N MET A 57 -3.76 6.92 -5.37
CA MET A 57 -3.90 6.09 -6.57
C MET A 57 -3.08 6.69 -7.70
N CYS A 58 -2.25 5.87 -8.33
CA CYS A 58 -1.31 6.24 -9.37
C CYS A 58 -1.64 5.48 -10.67
N PRO A 59 -2.49 6.05 -11.55
CA PRO A 59 -2.84 5.41 -12.82
C PRO A 59 -1.63 5.38 -13.75
N GLY A 60 -1.45 4.25 -14.46
CA GLY A 60 -0.30 4.03 -15.35
C GLY A 60 1.03 4.26 -14.67
N GLY A 61 1.12 3.93 -13.37
CA GLY A 61 2.24 4.28 -12.51
C GLY A 61 3.05 3.09 -12.01
N THR A 62 4.08 3.40 -11.24
CA THR A 62 5.00 2.44 -10.65
C THR A 62 5.03 2.57 -9.14
N VAL A 63 5.40 1.49 -8.46
CA VAL A 63 5.73 1.50 -7.03
C VAL A 63 7.18 1.90 -6.87
N CYS A 64 7.47 2.84 -5.98
CA CYS A 64 8.82 3.32 -5.71
C CYS A 64 9.20 3.20 -4.23
N ALA A 65 10.52 3.16 -3.98
CA ALA A 65 11.06 3.18 -2.62
C ALA A 65 10.92 4.58 -2.02
N ALA A 66 10.53 4.67 -0.73
CA ALA A 66 10.32 5.93 -0.04
C ALA A 66 10.91 5.96 1.38
N ALA A 67 11.66 4.93 1.79
CA ALA A 67 12.32 4.92 3.10
C ALA A 67 13.39 5.99 3.18
N SER A 68 13.41 6.73 4.29
CA SER A 68 14.40 7.78 4.58
C SER A 68 15.44 7.33 5.61
N GLU A 69 15.24 6.22 6.30
CA GLU A 69 16.17 5.67 7.28
C GLU A 69 16.79 4.35 6.80
N ALA A 70 18.05 4.11 7.15
CA ALA A 70 18.71 2.85 6.86
C ALA A 70 18.01 1.68 7.57
N GLY A 71 17.90 0.52 6.89
CA GLY A 71 17.24 -0.66 7.43
C GLY A 71 15.72 -0.55 7.49
N GLY A 72 15.12 0.37 6.77
CA GLY A 72 13.68 0.53 6.58
C GLY A 72 13.24 0.24 5.14
N VAL A 73 12.03 -0.30 4.97
CA VAL A 73 11.34 -0.41 3.68
C VAL A 73 9.96 0.20 3.84
N VAL A 74 9.69 1.20 3.05
CA VAL A 74 8.36 1.77 2.82
C VAL A 74 8.21 2.12 1.35
N THR A 75 7.02 2.01 0.82
CA THR A 75 6.74 2.23 -0.60
C THR A 75 5.85 3.45 -0.81
N ASN A 76 6.03 4.09 -1.94
CA ASN A 76 5.12 5.08 -2.47
C ASN A 76 4.74 4.71 -3.91
N GLY A 77 3.80 5.41 -4.50
CA GLY A 77 3.44 5.28 -5.89
C GLY A 77 3.75 6.56 -6.66
N MET A 78 4.01 6.39 -7.95
CA MET A 78 4.25 7.53 -8.84
C MET A 78 3.70 7.22 -10.23
N SER A 79 2.93 8.15 -10.80
CA SER A 79 2.58 8.14 -12.21
C SER A 79 3.57 9.00 -13.00
N LEU A 80 3.96 8.52 -14.16
CA LEU A 80 4.63 9.37 -15.15
C LEU A 80 3.63 10.38 -15.72
N HIS A 81 4.12 11.44 -16.33
CA HIS A 81 3.27 12.49 -16.92
C HIS A 81 2.24 11.91 -17.93
N ALA A 82 2.66 10.98 -18.77
CA ALA A 82 1.79 10.33 -19.75
C ALA A 82 0.77 9.36 -19.16
N ARG A 83 0.97 8.90 -17.90
CA ARG A 83 0.13 7.90 -17.23
C ARG A 83 -0.14 6.64 -18.07
N ASP A 84 0.84 6.26 -18.91
CA ASP A 84 0.74 5.20 -19.92
C ASP A 84 1.40 3.88 -19.49
N GLY A 85 1.85 3.79 -18.26
CA GLY A 85 2.41 2.57 -17.71
C GLY A 85 1.39 1.42 -17.68
N ARG A 86 1.89 0.20 -17.76
CA ARG A 86 1.08 -1.03 -17.75
C ARG A 86 0.30 -1.21 -16.46
N ASN A 87 0.92 -0.88 -15.33
CA ASN A 87 0.34 -1.04 -14.02
C ASN A 87 -0.26 0.27 -13.51
N ALA A 88 -1.11 0.12 -12.52
CA ALA A 88 -1.54 1.17 -11.62
C ALA A 88 -1.34 0.68 -10.18
N ASN A 89 -1.32 1.58 -9.22
CA ASN A 89 -1.21 1.21 -7.83
C ASN A 89 -1.93 2.20 -6.92
N ALA A 90 -2.33 1.74 -5.74
CA ALA A 90 -2.89 2.58 -4.68
C ALA A 90 -2.46 2.03 -3.32
N ALA A 91 -2.26 2.88 -2.34
CA ALA A 91 -2.17 2.43 -0.96
C ALA A 91 -3.57 2.06 -0.46
N VAL A 92 -3.69 0.94 0.23
CA VAL A 92 -4.86 0.54 1.03
C VAL A 92 -4.42 0.69 2.48
N VAL A 93 -5.01 1.64 3.18
CA VAL A 93 -4.53 2.06 4.50
C VAL A 93 -5.65 2.12 5.52
N VAL A 94 -5.31 1.84 6.76
CA VAL A 94 -6.18 1.98 7.93
C VAL A 94 -5.72 3.17 8.78
N SER A 95 -6.69 3.95 9.27
CA SER A 95 -6.39 5.10 10.13
C SER A 95 -5.88 4.66 11.50
N VAL A 96 -4.85 5.35 11.98
CA VAL A 96 -4.30 5.26 13.34
C VAL A 96 -4.28 6.65 13.98
N ASP A 97 -4.48 6.71 15.28
CA ASP A 97 -4.61 7.97 16.00
C ASP A 97 -4.05 7.91 17.42
N GLY A 98 -4.37 8.89 18.25
CA GLY A 98 -3.88 8.98 19.62
C GLY A 98 -4.17 7.76 20.49
N ARG A 99 -5.18 6.95 20.19
CA ARG A 99 -5.50 5.71 20.92
C ARG A 99 -4.38 4.67 20.79
N ASP A 100 -3.70 4.65 19.63
CA ASP A 100 -2.64 3.70 19.31
C ASP A 100 -1.30 4.07 19.98
N PHE A 101 -1.15 5.32 20.44
CA PHE A 101 0.13 5.88 20.88
C PHE A 101 0.03 6.63 22.23
N ASP A 102 -1.07 6.51 22.96
CA ASP A 102 -1.35 7.29 24.18
C ASP A 102 -1.18 8.81 23.99
N GLY A 103 -1.45 9.29 22.77
CA GLY A 103 -1.24 10.69 22.39
C GLY A 103 0.22 11.14 22.29
N ASP A 104 1.20 10.22 22.43
CA ASP A 104 2.63 10.51 22.43
C ASP A 104 3.24 10.48 21.01
N PRO A 105 3.69 11.62 20.46
CA PRO A 105 4.30 11.67 19.13
C PRO A 105 5.57 10.81 19.00
N ALA A 106 6.33 10.63 20.07
CA ALA A 106 7.53 9.78 20.04
C ALA A 106 7.16 8.30 19.85
N LYS A 107 6.07 7.84 20.48
CA LYS A 107 5.54 6.50 20.26
C LYS A 107 5.02 6.32 18.84
N ALA A 108 4.38 7.33 18.25
CA ALA A 108 3.93 7.30 16.86
C ALA A 108 5.09 7.15 15.88
N VAL A 109 6.17 7.93 16.05
CA VAL A 109 7.39 7.80 15.24
C VAL A 109 8.04 6.43 15.43
N ALA A 110 8.14 5.94 16.65
CA ALA A 110 8.70 4.62 16.95
C ALA A 110 7.86 3.50 16.32
N PHE A 111 6.53 3.66 16.26
CA PHE A 111 5.63 2.72 15.60
C PHE A 111 5.89 2.65 14.08
N GLN A 112 5.95 3.79 13.39
CA GLN A 112 6.28 3.85 11.96
C GLN A 112 7.64 3.18 11.69
N ARG A 113 8.65 3.53 12.47
CA ARG A 113 10.00 2.97 12.34
C ARG A 113 10.01 1.45 12.52
N ARG A 114 9.26 0.91 13.49
CA ARG A 114 9.12 -0.54 13.68
C ARG A 114 8.50 -1.23 12.47
N LEU A 115 7.46 -0.64 11.84
CA LEU A 115 6.82 -1.19 10.65
C LEU A 115 7.79 -1.21 9.45
N GLU A 116 8.50 -0.11 9.20
CA GLU A 116 9.49 -0.03 8.13
C GLU A 116 10.64 -1.04 8.31
N GLN A 117 11.12 -1.20 9.54
CA GLN A 117 12.16 -2.19 9.87
C GLN A 117 11.63 -3.62 9.79
N ALA A 118 10.37 -3.87 10.16
CA ALA A 118 9.74 -5.18 10.00
C ALA A 118 9.63 -5.54 8.51
N ALA A 119 9.19 -4.60 7.68
CA ALA A 119 9.13 -4.77 6.23
C ALA A 119 10.53 -5.03 5.63
N PHE A 120 11.57 -4.32 6.07
CA PHE A 120 12.95 -4.57 5.64
C PHE A 120 13.41 -5.99 5.97
N ARG A 121 13.18 -6.46 7.19
CA ARG A 121 13.55 -7.84 7.59
C ARG A 121 12.76 -8.88 6.81
N ALA A 122 11.45 -8.68 6.65
CA ALA A 122 10.58 -9.58 5.91
C ALA A 122 10.91 -9.63 4.41
N GLY A 123 11.40 -8.53 3.84
CA GLY A 123 11.91 -8.45 2.48
C GLY A 123 13.24 -9.18 2.24
N GLY A 124 13.93 -9.61 3.31
CA GLY A 124 15.21 -10.31 3.24
C GLY A 124 16.42 -9.48 3.68
N GLY A 125 16.23 -8.24 4.16
CA GLY A 125 17.30 -7.38 4.65
C GLY A 125 18.17 -6.72 3.56
N ASP A 126 17.73 -6.76 2.32
CA ASP A 126 18.42 -6.24 1.13
C ASP A 126 17.62 -5.16 0.37
N TYR A 127 16.62 -4.56 1.05
CA TYR A 127 15.71 -3.55 0.50
C TYR A 127 14.71 -4.05 -0.55
N ARG A 128 14.52 -5.35 -0.70
CA ARG A 128 13.34 -5.90 -1.37
C ARG A 128 12.10 -5.62 -0.54
N ALA A 129 10.97 -5.39 -1.19
CA ALA A 129 9.71 -5.23 -0.48
C ALA A 129 9.06 -6.59 -0.20
N PRO A 130 8.55 -6.84 1.01
CA PRO A 130 7.70 -8.00 1.25
C PRO A 130 6.41 -7.85 0.44
N ALA A 131 5.94 -8.94 -0.15
CA ALA A 131 4.76 -8.93 -1.02
C ALA A 131 4.02 -10.26 -1.02
N GLU A 132 2.72 -10.19 -1.25
CA GLU A 132 1.88 -11.34 -1.57
C GLU A 132 0.75 -10.94 -2.50
N THR A 133 0.04 -11.90 -3.05
CA THR A 133 -1.17 -11.59 -3.82
C THR A 133 -2.33 -11.24 -2.89
N VAL A 134 -3.26 -10.38 -3.36
CA VAL A 134 -4.47 -10.04 -2.59
C VAL A 134 -5.25 -11.30 -2.20
N GLY A 135 -5.37 -12.28 -3.10
CA GLY A 135 -6.04 -13.54 -2.79
C GLY A 135 -5.34 -14.33 -1.69
N SER A 136 -4.00 -14.30 -1.64
CA SER A 136 -3.22 -14.92 -0.56
C SER A 136 -3.41 -14.18 0.76
N PHE A 137 -3.36 -12.84 0.74
CA PHE A 137 -3.59 -12.00 1.92
C PHE A 137 -4.94 -12.30 2.57
N LEU A 138 -6.00 -12.34 1.77
CA LEU A 138 -7.35 -12.67 2.26
C LEU A 138 -7.48 -14.10 2.79
N ALA A 139 -6.65 -15.01 2.32
CA ALA A 139 -6.59 -16.40 2.79
C ALA A 139 -5.61 -16.63 3.95
N GLY A 140 -4.84 -15.61 4.36
CA GLY A 140 -3.84 -15.70 5.43
C GLY A 140 -2.63 -16.57 5.06
N GLY A 141 -2.05 -16.39 3.86
CA GLY A 141 -1.13 -17.35 3.30
C GLY A 141 0.26 -16.95 2.82
N GLY A 142 0.62 -15.70 2.71
CA GLY A 142 2.00 -15.25 2.31
C GLY A 142 2.49 -15.72 0.94
N LYS A 143 1.59 -16.07 0.01
CA LYS A 143 1.95 -16.58 -1.32
C LYS A 143 2.02 -15.46 -2.35
N LEU A 144 3.03 -15.49 -3.19
CA LEU A 144 3.22 -14.58 -4.29
C LEU A 144 3.19 -15.34 -5.62
N ASP A 145 2.02 -15.41 -6.23
CA ASP A 145 1.87 -15.84 -7.62
C ASP A 145 1.70 -14.58 -8.48
N LEU A 146 2.74 -14.20 -9.20
CA LEU A 146 2.79 -12.95 -9.94
C LEU A 146 1.79 -12.88 -11.10
N GLY A 147 1.36 -14.01 -11.67
CA GLY A 147 0.38 -14.05 -12.75
C GLY A 147 0.64 -13.00 -13.84
N ARG A 148 -0.39 -12.19 -14.13
CA ARG A 148 -0.31 -11.11 -15.15
C ARG A 148 0.35 -9.83 -14.63
N VAL A 149 0.33 -9.60 -13.33
CA VAL A 149 0.92 -8.39 -12.72
C VAL A 149 2.38 -8.65 -12.41
N GLN A 150 3.25 -7.83 -12.95
CA GLN A 150 4.68 -7.85 -12.64
C GLN A 150 4.98 -6.64 -11.75
N PRO A 151 5.50 -6.85 -10.53
CA PRO A 151 5.81 -5.77 -9.61
C PRO A 151 6.80 -4.76 -10.21
N THR A 152 6.52 -3.48 -10.02
CA THR A 152 7.38 -2.39 -10.53
C THR A 152 8.34 -1.85 -9.48
N TYR A 153 8.30 -2.33 -8.24
CA TYR A 153 9.21 -1.91 -7.19
C TYR A 153 10.68 -2.18 -7.58
N PRO A 154 11.56 -1.15 -7.57
CA PRO A 154 12.85 -1.22 -8.26
C PRO A 154 13.86 -2.20 -7.65
N ARG A 155 13.71 -2.53 -6.37
CA ARG A 155 14.57 -3.52 -5.69
C ARG A 155 14.04 -4.96 -5.78
N GLY A 156 12.88 -5.14 -6.42
CA GLY A 156 12.17 -6.42 -6.45
C GLY A 156 11.41 -6.72 -5.17
N VAL A 157 10.72 -7.85 -5.17
CA VAL A 157 9.85 -8.26 -4.07
C VAL A 157 10.23 -9.64 -3.53
N THR A 158 9.85 -9.92 -2.29
CA THR A 158 10.05 -11.20 -1.59
C THR A 158 8.70 -11.70 -1.09
N PRO A 159 8.31 -12.97 -1.35
CA PRO A 159 7.07 -13.54 -0.79
C PRO A 159 7.06 -13.47 0.74
N CYS A 160 5.97 -12.96 1.30
CA CYS A 160 5.81 -12.82 2.75
C CYS A 160 4.33 -12.72 3.10
N ASP A 161 3.93 -13.27 4.25
CA ASP A 161 2.63 -13.00 4.87
C ASP A 161 2.61 -11.55 5.39
N LEU A 162 1.90 -10.68 4.69
CA LEU A 162 1.78 -9.27 5.04
C LEU A 162 0.88 -9.05 6.25
N GLY A 163 -0.08 -9.95 6.49
CA GLY A 163 -0.99 -9.87 7.63
C GLY A 163 -0.25 -9.85 8.97
N GLY A 164 0.89 -10.54 9.04
CA GLY A 164 1.76 -10.56 10.22
C GLY A 164 2.62 -9.31 10.43
N LEU A 165 2.68 -8.38 9.48
CA LEU A 165 3.49 -7.16 9.60
C LEU A 165 2.78 -6.02 10.33
N LEU A 166 1.46 -5.98 10.28
CA LEU A 166 0.66 -5.02 11.03
C LEU A 166 0.21 -5.61 12.37
N PRO A 167 -0.02 -4.79 13.41
CA PRO A 167 -0.75 -5.23 14.59
C PRO A 167 -2.08 -5.89 14.21
N GLY A 168 -2.44 -6.98 14.88
CA GLY A 168 -3.60 -7.81 14.50
C GLY A 168 -4.91 -7.04 14.38
N GLU A 169 -5.15 -6.05 15.24
CA GLU A 169 -6.32 -5.15 15.19
C GLU A 169 -6.35 -4.28 13.91
N LEU A 170 -5.19 -3.91 13.37
CA LEU A 170 -5.09 -3.14 12.13
C LEU A 170 -5.11 -4.04 10.89
N SER A 171 -4.59 -5.25 11.00
CA SER A 171 -4.60 -6.24 9.92
C SER A 171 -5.99 -6.85 9.69
N ALA A 172 -6.84 -6.90 10.72
CA ALA A 172 -8.20 -7.43 10.66
C ALA A 172 -9.26 -6.39 10.22
N ALA A 173 -8.86 -5.12 10.10
CA ALA A 173 -9.73 -4.04 9.65
C ALA A 173 -9.96 -4.11 8.15
#